data_afcdd50ec32f29752e9d72605e367da3
#
_entry.id   afcdd50ec32f29752e9d72605e367da3
#
_cell.length_a   1.000
_cell.length_b   1.000
_cell.length_c   1.000
_cell.angle_alpha   90.00
_cell.angle_beta   90.00
_cell.angle_gamma   90.00
#
_symmetry.space_group_name_H-M   'P 1'
#
loop_
_entity.id
_entity.type
_entity.pdbx_description
1 polymer ?
#
loop_
_entity_poly.entity_id
_entity_poly.type
_entity_poly.pdbx_seq_one_letter_code
_entity_poly.pdbx_strand_id
1 'polypeptide(L)'
;MKFKKVAALVLASAMTLGLAACGNGNSSTPSQSSGGASSSGTTSSSATEISLWAFNIGGFTEASNWDSLIAAFNEANPDIKVTVTPINYQDGDQKLTSAITSGSGPDIIFEGPERIVGNYAREGLMVDLGDVWGDASADIGENISSVCQLDGTYYMYPLSAAAHCMAINYEVFEAAGALQYIDEETRTWTTEGFE
;
A
#
# COMPACT_ATOMS: atom_id res chain seq x y z
N MET A 1 47.57 3.21 21.03
CA MET A 1 46.97 3.79 22.28
C MET A 1 45.57 3.23 22.35
N LYS A 2 45.36 2.12 23.01
CA LYS A 2 45.03 1.82 24.40
C LYS A 2 43.74 2.46 24.89
N PHE A 3 42.69 1.62 25.02
CA PHE A 3 41.61 1.56 26.02
C PHE A 3 40.52 2.65 26.02
N LYS A 4 39.23 2.24 25.90
CA LYS A 4 38.43 1.80 27.03
C LYS A 4 37.19 1.00 26.57
N LYS A 5 37.21 -0.29 26.82
CA LYS A 5 36.02 -1.09 27.09
C LYS A 5 35.71 -0.84 28.55
N VAL A 6 34.48 -0.58 28.97
CA VAL A 6 33.88 -0.93 30.25
C VAL A 6 32.40 -0.58 30.28
N ALA A 7 31.58 -1.60 30.52
CA ALA A 7 30.35 -1.62 31.31
C ALA A 7 29.05 -1.04 30.76
N ALA A 8 28.23 -1.92 30.25
CA ALA A 8 26.77 -1.87 30.41
C ALA A 8 26.24 -3.31 30.53
N LEU A 9 26.52 -3.90 31.65
CA LEU A 9 25.87 -5.12 32.18
C LEU A 9 25.32 -4.71 33.52
N VAL A 10 24.06 -5.00 33.81
CA VAL A 10 23.24 -4.77 35.02
C VAL A 10 22.13 -3.75 34.76
N LEU A 11 20.99 -4.28 34.27
CA LEU A 11 19.62 -3.90 34.66
C LEU A 11 18.61 -4.86 34.01
N ALA A 12 18.72 -6.14 34.37
CA ALA A 12 17.71 -7.14 34.07
C ALA A 12 17.48 -7.97 35.34
N SER A 13 16.71 -7.43 36.26
CA SER A 13 16.05 -8.23 37.33
C SER A 13 15.27 -7.31 38.23
N ALA A 14 13.96 -7.31 38.09
CA ALA A 14 12.95 -7.11 39.15
C ALA A 14 11.61 -6.64 38.53
N MET A 15 10.81 -7.58 38.06
CA MET A 15 9.34 -7.43 38.00
C MET A 15 8.68 -8.80 37.85
N THR A 16 8.91 -9.65 38.86
CA THR A 16 8.04 -10.77 39.16
C THR A 16 7.68 -10.68 40.62
N LEU A 17 6.48 -10.18 40.92
CA LEU A 17 5.71 -10.46 42.15
C LEU A 17 4.48 -9.55 42.16
N GLY A 18 3.30 -10.15 42.04
CA GLY A 18 2.10 -9.42 42.37
C GLY A 18 0.84 -9.91 41.69
N LEU A 19 0.45 -11.18 41.84
CA LEU A 19 -0.96 -11.57 41.68
C LEU A 19 -1.19 -12.85 42.51
N ALA A 20 -1.42 -12.64 43.78
CA ALA A 20 -2.09 -13.60 44.65
C ALA A 20 -2.92 -12.82 45.66
N ALA A 21 -4.23 -12.89 45.53
CA ALA A 21 -5.22 -12.88 46.62
C ALA A 21 -6.58 -12.42 46.09
N CYS A 22 -7.49 -13.27 46.14
CA CYS A 22 -8.74 -13.47 46.88
C CYS A 22 -9.57 -14.47 46.09
N GLY A 23 -9.85 -15.67 46.45
CA GLY A 23 -10.23 -16.28 47.75
C GLY A 23 -11.73 -16.11 47.98
N ASN A 24 -12.52 -17.08 47.65
CA ASN A 24 -13.59 -17.65 48.43
C ASN A 24 -14.43 -18.61 47.56
N GLY A 25 -14.44 -19.76 47.74
CA GLY A 25 -14.99 -20.95 48.28
C GLY A 25 -16.45 -21.18 47.95
N ASN A 26 -16.75 -22.22 47.19
CA ASN A 26 -17.73 -23.21 47.64
C ASN A 26 -17.57 -24.53 46.87
N SER A 27 -17.48 -25.58 47.61
CA SER A 27 -17.38 -26.97 47.20
C SER A 27 -18.67 -27.52 46.60
N SER A 28 -18.61 -28.29 45.53
CA SER A 28 -19.37 -29.52 45.38
C SER A 28 -18.86 -30.33 44.19
N THR A 29 -18.48 -31.52 44.44
CA THR A 29 -17.95 -32.61 43.62
C THR A 29 -19.11 -33.43 42.99
N PRO A 30 -18.86 -34.44 42.17
CA PRO A 30 -19.05 -34.44 40.72
C PRO A 30 -20.23 -35.34 40.29
N SER A 31 -20.67 -35.17 39.09
CA SER A 31 -21.42 -36.24 38.38
C SER A 31 -20.95 -36.33 36.94
N GLN A 32 -20.35 -37.44 36.64
CA GLN A 32 -19.96 -37.96 35.38
C GLN A 32 -21.24 -38.27 34.57
N SER A 33 -21.37 -37.71 33.38
CA SER A 33 -22.29 -38.20 32.37
C SER A 33 -21.61 -38.09 31.00
N SER A 34 -21.25 -39.25 30.49
CA SER A 34 -20.80 -39.50 29.14
C SER A 34 -21.94 -39.25 28.17
N GLY A 35 -21.75 -38.29 27.27
CA GLY A 35 -22.63 -38.08 26.13
C GLY A 35 -21.80 -37.59 24.98
N GLY A 36 -21.38 -38.48 24.09
CA GLY A 36 -20.74 -38.13 22.84
C GLY A 36 -21.71 -37.37 21.95
N ALA A 37 -21.41 -36.10 21.74
CA ALA A 37 -21.94 -35.35 20.63
C ALA A 37 -20.77 -35.02 19.70
N SER A 38 -20.71 -35.72 18.58
CA SER A 38 -19.93 -35.27 17.41
C SER A 38 -20.45 -33.91 17.01
N SER A 39 -19.83 -32.84 17.50
CA SER A 39 -19.96 -31.55 16.87
C SER A 39 -19.11 -31.60 15.61
N SER A 40 -19.75 -31.77 14.45
CA SER A 40 -19.19 -31.37 13.18
C SER A 40 -18.86 -29.89 13.31
N GLY A 41 -17.59 -29.61 13.65
CA GLY A 41 -17.05 -28.28 13.61
C GLY A 41 -17.04 -27.80 12.18
N THR A 42 -18.05 -27.00 11.83
CA THR A 42 -17.94 -26.09 10.69
C THR A 42 -16.80 -25.18 11.03
N THR A 43 -15.61 -25.44 10.53
CA THR A 43 -14.52 -24.48 10.46
C THR A 43 -15.02 -23.35 9.57
N SER A 44 -15.60 -22.34 10.18
CA SER A 44 -15.75 -21.04 9.55
C SER A 44 -14.33 -20.53 9.33
N SER A 45 -13.81 -20.71 8.12
CA SER A 45 -12.57 -20.04 7.72
C SER A 45 -12.84 -18.55 7.84
N SER A 46 -12.16 -17.88 8.75
CA SER A 46 -12.19 -16.42 8.78
C SER A 46 -11.63 -15.92 7.45
N ALA A 47 -12.31 -14.98 6.81
CA ALA A 47 -11.81 -14.36 5.60
C ALA A 47 -10.41 -13.79 5.84
N THR A 48 -9.55 -13.89 4.84
CA THR A 48 -8.24 -13.23 4.85
C THR A 48 -8.45 -11.72 4.75
N GLU A 49 -7.96 -10.97 5.73
CA GLU A 49 -8.05 -9.52 5.70
C GLU A 49 -6.82 -8.94 4.97
N ILE A 50 -7.05 -8.02 4.04
CA ILE A 50 -6.04 -7.30 3.28
C ILE A 50 -6.24 -5.80 3.49
N SER A 51 -5.16 -5.11 3.83
CA SER A 51 -5.13 -3.66 3.98
C SER A 51 -4.58 -2.99 2.71
N LEU A 52 -5.37 -2.07 2.15
CA LEU A 52 -4.98 -1.21 1.03
C LEU A 52 -4.85 0.23 1.51
N TRP A 53 -3.65 0.80 1.44
CA TRP A 53 -3.45 2.23 1.66
C TRP A 53 -3.40 2.95 0.32
N ALA A 54 -4.30 3.92 0.14
CA ALA A 54 -4.50 4.60 -1.14
C ALA A 54 -4.21 6.10 -1.02
N PHE A 55 -3.23 6.58 -1.76
CA PHE A 55 -3.05 8.02 -1.93
C PHE A 55 -4.21 8.61 -2.73
N ASN A 56 -4.53 9.87 -2.44
CA ASN A 56 -5.65 10.59 -3.06
C ASN A 56 -5.32 10.93 -4.52
N ILE A 57 -5.54 9.97 -5.42
CA ILE A 57 -5.25 10.10 -6.85
C ILE A 57 -6.56 10.11 -7.64
N GLY A 58 -6.74 11.11 -8.50
CA GLY A 58 -7.89 11.19 -9.37
C GLY A 58 -9.22 11.18 -8.61
N GLY A 59 -10.11 10.24 -8.93
CA GLY A 59 -11.40 10.06 -8.27
C GLY A 59 -11.36 9.22 -6.99
N PHE A 60 -10.19 8.76 -6.56
CA PHE A 60 -10.02 7.86 -5.41
C PHE A 60 -9.55 8.62 -4.16
N THR A 61 -10.29 9.66 -3.77
CA THR A 61 -9.94 10.55 -2.65
C THR A 61 -10.50 10.12 -1.31
N GLU A 62 -11.55 9.30 -1.31
CA GLU A 62 -12.26 8.82 -0.13
C GLU A 62 -12.41 7.29 -0.18
N ALA A 63 -12.51 6.64 0.97
CA ALA A 63 -12.70 5.19 1.03
C ALA A 63 -13.93 4.73 0.24
N SER A 64 -15.02 5.49 0.27
CA SER A 64 -16.25 5.19 -0.47
C SER A 64 -16.11 5.19 -1.99
N ASN A 65 -15.08 5.82 -2.53
CA ASN A 65 -14.80 5.78 -3.97
C ASN A 65 -14.33 4.39 -4.43
N TRP A 66 -13.88 3.56 -3.48
CA TRP A 66 -13.46 2.19 -3.72
C TRP A 66 -14.59 1.16 -3.59
N ASP A 67 -15.75 1.55 -3.04
CA ASP A 67 -16.83 0.61 -2.67
C ASP A 67 -17.26 -0.29 -3.82
N SER A 68 -17.42 0.26 -5.03
CA SER A 68 -17.82 -0.50 -6.21
C SER A 68 -16.77 -1.53 -6.64
N LEU A 69 -15.49 -1.15 -6.58
CA LEU A 69 -14.37 -2.02 -6.93
C LEU A 69 -14.21 -3.14 -5.89
N ILE A 70 -14.27 -2.78 -4.63
CA ILE A 70 -14.17 -3.74 -3.52
C ILE A 70 -15.35 -4.70 -3.50
N ALA A 71 -16.57 -4.22 -3.78
CA ALA A 71 -17.75 -5.07 -3.88
C ALA A 71 -17.61 -6.11 -4.99
N ALA A 72 -17.17 -5.69 -6.18
CA ALA A 72 -16.95 -6.61 -7.30
C ALA A 72 -15.83 -7.62 -7.00
N PHE A 73 -14.76 -7.18 -6.32
CA PHE A 73 -13.67 -8.06 -5.91
C PHE A 73 -14.16 -9.11 -4.89
N ASN A 74 -14.89 -8.67 -3.86
CA ASN A 74 -15.41 -9.57 -2.81
C ASN A 74 -16.45 -10.58 -3.34
N GLU A 75 -17.23 -10.20 -4.37
CA GLU A 75 -18.15 -11.13 -5.04
C GLU A 75 -17.38 -12.27 -5.71
N ALA A 76 -16.24 -11.94 -6.35
CA ALA A 76 -15.38 -12.93 -6.99
C ALA A 76 -14.50 -13.70 -5.99
N ASN A 77 -14.21 -13.12 -4.82
CA ASN A 77 -13.28 -13.65 -3.82
C ASN A 77 -13.89 -13.56 -2.40
N PRO A 78 -14.89 -14.39 -2.09
CA PRO A 78 -15.65 -14.28 -0.82
C PRO A 78 -14.81 -14.57 0.44
N ASP A 79 -13.66 -15.23 0.29
CA ASP A 79 -12.75 -15.56 1.39
C ASP A 79 -11.70 -14.45 1.64
N ILE A 80 -11.78 -13.32 0.92
CA ILE A 80 -10.88 -12.18 1.08
C ILE A 80 -11.69 -10.94 1.40
N LYS A 81 -11.24 -10.16 2.39
CA LYS A 81 -11.82 -8.90 2.76
C LYS A 81 -10.79 -7.78 2.66
N VAL A 82 -11.05 -6.80 1.81
CA VAL A 82 -10.16 -5.64 1.62
C VAL A 82 -10.67 -4.46 2.42
N THR A 83 -9.76 -3.82 3.18
CA THR A 83 -10.01 -2.58 3.90
C THR A 83 -9.17 -1.46 3.28
N VAL A 84 -9.82 -0.39 2.83
CA VAL A 84 -9.16 0.76 2.21
C VAL A 84 -8.94 1.87 3.23
N THR A 85 -7.71 2.38 3.30
CA THR A 85 -7.33 3.55 4.10
C THR A 85 -6.83 4.66 3.18
N PRO A 86 -7.59 5.76 3.00
CA PRO A 86 -7.12 6.90 2.23
C PRO A 86 -5.94 7.60 2.92
N ILE A 87 -4.97 8.03 2.12
CA ILE A 87 -3.78 8.74 2.58
C ILE A 87 -3.64 10.04 1.78
N ASN A 88 -3.40 11.15 2.47
CA ASN A 88 -3.14 12.43 1.83
C ASN A 88 -1.65 12.62 1.52
N TYR A 89 -1.32 13.60 0.66
CA TYR A 89 0.05 13.92 0.27
C TYR A 89 0.82 14.78 1.27
N GLN A 90 0.19 15.30 2.33
CA GLN A 90 0.84 16.19 3.28
C GLN A 90 1.73 15.44 4.28
N ASP A 91 1.23 14.33 4.82
CA ASP A 91 1.89 13.51 5.83
C ASP A 91 1.97 12.02 5.45
N GLY A 92 1.34 11.65 4.34
CA GLY A 92 1.20 10.26 3.90
C GLY A 92 2.53 9.55 3.68
N ASP A 93 3.52 10.23 3.11
CA ASP A 93 4.85 9.66 2.92
C ASP A 93 5.51 9.29 4.24
N GLN A 94 5.50 10.20 5.20
CA GLN A 94 6.09 9.95 6.51
C GLN A 94 5.35 8.82 7.23
N LYS A 95 4.02 8.83 7.15
CA LYS A 95 3.16 7.82 7.76
C LYS A 95 3.42 6.44 7.16
N LEU A 96 3.45 6.35 5.83
CA LEU A 96 3.68 5.09 5.12
C LEU A 96 5.10 4.56 5.36
N THR A 97 6.12 5.40 5.21
CA THR A 97 7.52 5.02 5.47
C THR A 97 7.71 4.52 6.91
N SER A 98 7.10 5.22 7.89
CA SER A 98 7.17 4.80 9.29
C SER A 98 6.47 3.45 9.52
N ALA A 99 5.33 3.21 8.88
CA ALA A 99 4.60 1.96 8.99
C ALA A 99 5.38 0.79 8.36
N ILE A 100 5.92 0.98 7.16
CA ILE A 100 6.72 -0.05 6.48
C ILE A 100 7.97 -0.39 7.29
N THR A 101 8.73 0.60 7.74
CA THR A 101 9.98 0.38 8.48
C THR A 101 9.76 -0.24 9.87
N SER A 102 8.59 -0.03 10.47
CA SER A 102 8.19 -0.69 11.73
C SER A 102 7.56 -2.08 11.54
N GLY A 103 7.39 -2.54 10.30
CA GLY A 103 6.75 -3.82 10.01
C GLY A 103 5.23 -3.83 10.20
N SER A 104 4.61 -2.65 10.21
CA SER A 104 3.15 -2.45 10.30
C SER A 104 2.57 -1.76 9.05
N GLY A 105 3.29 -1.85 7.94
CA GLY A 105 2.84 -1.33 6.65
C GLY A 105 1.61 -2.07 6.11
N PRO A 106 0.93 -1.48 5.13
CA PRO A 106 -0.20 -2.14 4.47
C PRO A 106 0.27 -3.29 3.58
N ASP A 107 -0.66 -4.19 3.23
CA ASP A 107 -0.41 -5.26 2.27
C ASP A 107 -0.31 -4.72 0.84
N ILE A 108 -1.09 -3.69 0.52
CA ILE A 108 -1.12 -3.06 -0.81
C ILE A 108 -1.03 -1.54 -0.66
N ILE A 109 -0.27 -0.93 -1.57
CA ILE A 109 -0.16 0.53 -1.69
C ILE A 109 -0.68 0.93 -3.08
N PHE A 110 -1.64 1.87 -3.12
CA PHE A 110 -2.06 2.52 -4.36
C PHE A 110 -1.40 3.88 -4.49
N GLU A 111 -0.46 3.98 -5.44
CA GLU A 111 0.34 5.19 -5.67
C GLU A 111 1.01 5.15 -7.07
N GLY A 112 1.63 6.24 -7.46
CA GLY A 112 2.39 6.37 -8.69
C GLY A 112 3.75 5.68 -8.68
N PRO A 113 4.34 5.46 -9.87
CA PRO A 113 5.61 4.76 -10.02
C PRO A 113 6.80 5.52 -9.38
N GLU A 114 6.72 6.83 -9.23
CA GLU A 114 7.78 7.65 -8.63
C GLU A 114 8.04 7.23 -7.18
N ARG A 115 6.98 6.90 -6.42
CA ARG A 115 7.10 6.42 -5.04
C ARG A 115 7.33 4.92 -4.99
N ILE A 116 6.51 4.14 -5.67
CA ILE A 116 6.58 2.69 -5.59
C ILE A 116 7.91 2.19 -6.13
N VAL A 117 8.24 2.55 -7.38
CA VAL A 117 9.43 2.06 -8.07
C VAL A 117 10.64 2.96 -7.79
N GLY A 118 10.46 4.27 -7.93
CA GLY A 118 11.54 5.24 -7.81
C GLY A 118 12.11 5.38 -6.39
N ASN A 119 11.32 5.06 -5.36
CA ASN A 119 11.72 5.16 -3.96
C ASN A 119 11.67 3.78 -3.26
N TYR A 120 10.49 3.26 -2.95
CA TYR A 120 10.35 2.08 -2.07
C TYR A 120 10.98 0.79 -2.65
N ALA A 121 10.87 0.54 -3.96
CA ALA A 121 11.52 -0.61 -4.57
C ALA A 121 13.06 -0.50 -4.53
N ARG A 122 13.62 0.70 -4.72
CA ARG A 122 15.06 0.94 -4.59
C ARG A 122 15.59 0.67 -3.17
N GLU A 123 14.77 0.88 -2.17
CA GLU A 123 15.07 0.59 -0.77
C GLU A 123 14.81 -0.89 -0.40
N GLY A 124 14.35 -1.71 -1.34
CA GLY A 124 14.06 -3.13 -1.11
C GLY A 124 12.80 -3.37 -0.26
N LEU A 125 11.87 -2.42 -0.24
CA LEU A 125 10.66 -2.47 0.58
C LEU A 125 9.45 -3.04 -0.17
N MET A 126 9.58 -3.29 -1.48
CA MET A 126 8.51 -3.83 -2.32
C MET A 126 8.80 -5.27 -2.73
N VAL A 127 7.75 -6.04 -2.93
CA VAL A 127 7.87 -7.42 -3.41
C VAL A 127 7.93 -7.47 -4.94
N ASP A 128 8.61 -8.47 -5.49
CA ASP A 128 8.61 -8.78 -6.91
C ASP A 128 7.21 -9.25 -7.35
N LEU A 129 6.66 -8.61 -8.36
CA LEU A 129 5.35 -8.91 -8.95
C LEU A 129 5.48 -9.63 -10.31
N GLY A 130 6.65 -10.14 -10.68
CA GLY A 130 6.89 -10.79 -11.97
C GLY A 130 5.87 -11.88 -12.30
N ASP A 131 5.51 -12.70 -11.31
CA ASP A 131 4.51 -13.76 -11.47
C ASP A 131 3.09 -13.21 -11.73
N VAL A 132 2.78 -12.01 -11.21
CA VAL A 132 1.47 -11.34 -11.40
C VAL A 132 1.38 -10.70 -12.79
N TRP A 133 2.52 -10.24 -13.31
CA TRP A 133 2.56 -9.61 -14.62
C TRP A 133 2.26 -10.61 -15.75
N GLY A 134 2.83 -11.81 -15.73
CA GLY A 134 2.54 -12.87 -16.67
C GLY A 134 2.24 -12.37 -18.09
N ASP A 135 1.13 -12.85 -18.66
CA ASP A 135 0.67 -12.47 -20.01
C ASP A 135 0.10 -11.03 -20.09
N ALA A 136 -0.18 -10.38 -18.96
CA ALA A 136 -0.71 -9.02 -18.93
C ALA A 136 0.27 -7.99 -19.54
N SER A 137 1.55 -8.29 -19.57
CA SER A 137 2.58 -7.46 -20.22
C SER A 137 2.30 -7.23 -21.71
N ALA A 138 1.59 -8.13 -22.37
CA ALA A 138 1.24 -8.01 -23.79
C ALA A 138 0.19 -6.93 -24.06
N ASP A 139 -0.68 -6.67 -23.08
CA ASP A 139 -1.76 -5.67 -23.18
C ASP A 139 -1.34 -4.30 -22.63
N ILE A 140 -0.25 -4.26 -21.85
CA ILE A 140 0.29 -3.02 -21.27
C ILE A 140 1.42 -2.51 -22.17
N GLY A 141 1.25 -1.31 -22.73
CA GLY A 141 2.25 -0.71 -23.62
C GLY A 141 3.61 -0.55 -22.92
N GLU A 142 4.70 -0.63 -23.68
CA GLU A 142 6.09 -0.59 -23.19
C GLU A 142 6.39 0.68 -22.37
N ASN A 143 5.83 1.83 -22.76
CA ASN A 143 5.97 3.10 -22.04
C ASN A 143 5.40 3.04 -20.61
N ILE A 144 4.36 2.25 -20.37
CA ILE A 144 3.78 2.06 -19.04
C ILE A 144 4.50 0.95 -18.29
N SER A 145 4.78 -0.18 -18.94
CA SER A 145 5.47 -1.29 -18.29
C SER A 145 6.88 -0.91 -17.84
N SER A 146 7.57 -0.06 -18.59
CA SER A 146 8.94 0.39 -18.25
C SER A 146 9.01 1.20 -16.95
N VAL A 147 7.98 1.94 -16.59
CA VAL A 147 7.95 2.70 -15.31
C VAL A 147 7.51 1.87 -14.11
N CYS A 148 7.00 0.66 -14.35
CA CYS A 148 6.57 -0.26 -13.30
C CYS A 148 7.69 -1.19 -12.80
N GLN A 149 8.90 -1.07 -13.36
CA GLN A 149 10.03 -1.96 -13.06
C GLN A 149 11.28 -1.20 -12.62
N LEU A 150 12.15 -1.90 -11.93
CA LEU A 150 13.50 -1.50 -11.60
C LEU A 150 14.45 -2.66 -11.97
N ASP A 151 15.43 -2.40 -12.83
CA ASP A 151 16.43 -3.38 -13.26
C ASP A 151 15.82 -4.70 -13.77
N GLY A 152 14.67 -4.62 -14.46
CA GLY A 152 13.98 -5.77 -15.04
C GLY A 152 13.03 -6.52 -14.09
N THR A 153 12.93 -6.09 -12.83
CA THR A 153 11.99 -6.65 -11.84
C THR A 153 10.78 -5.74 -11.69
N TYR A 154 9.57 -6.29 -11.79
CA TYR A 154 8.33 -5.53 -11.64
C TYR A 154 7.91 -5.40 -10.20
N TYR A 155 7.68 -4.16 -9.74
CA TYR A 155 7.26 -3.84 -8.38
C TYR A 155 5.90 -3.15 -8.29
N MET A 156 5.31 -2.84 -9.44
CA MET A 156 4.03 -2.16 -9.52
C MET A 156 3.19 -2.78 -10.65
N TYR A 157 1.88 -2.88 -10.43
CA TYR A 157 0.91 -3.23 -11.47
C TYR A 157 0.06 -1.99 -11.79
N PRO A 158 -0.01 -1.52 -13.04
CA PRO A 158 -0.72 -0.28 -13.37
C PRO A 158 -2.24 -0.49 -13.37
N LEU A 159 -2.96 0.32 -12.59
CA LEU A 159 -4.42 0.36 -12.62
C LEU A 159 -4.92 1.33 -13.70
N SER A 160 -4.22 2.45 -13.87
CA SER A 160 -4.53 3.49 -14.85
C SER A 160 -3.27 4.25 -15.22
N ALA A 161 -3.32 4.94 -16.35
CA ALA A 161 -2.29 5.88 -16.75
C ALA A 161 -2.92 7.23 -17.05
N ALA A 162 -2.28 8.31 -16.61
CA ALA A 162 -2.69 9.68 -16.91
C ALA A 162 -1.59 10.38 -17.72
N ALA A 163 -1.96 11.06 -18.76
CA ALA A 163 -1.04 11.93 -19.48
C ALA A 163 -0.87 13.25 -18.70
N HIS A 164 0.39 13.61 -18.42
CA HIS A 164 0.72 14.94 -17.93
C HIS A 164 0.96 15.85 -19.12
N CYS A 165 0.12 16.85 -19.29
CA CYS A 165 0.22 17.82 -20.37
C CYS A 165 -0.16 19.22 -19.85
N MET A 166 0.29 20.24 -20.57
CA MET A 166 -0.19 21.59 -20.37
C MET A 166 -1.30 21.87 -21.37
N ALA A 167 -2.39 22.45 -20.90
CA ALA A 167 -3.44 22.95 -21.73
C ALA A 167 -3.29 24.46 -21.91
N ILE A 168 -3.46 24.93 -23.14
CA ILE A 168 -3.45 26.37 -23.46
C ILE A 168 -4.86 26.83 -23.83
N ASN A 169 -5.18 28.08 -23.52
CA ASN A 169 -6.30 28.75 -24.15
C ASN A 169 -5.82 29.31 -25.49
N TYR A 170 -6.26 28.68 -26.56
CA TYR A 170 -5.79 29.00 -27.91
C TYR A 170 -6.01 30.48 -28.29
N GLU A 171 -7.22 31.04 -28.03
CA GLU A 171 -7.56 32.41 -28.34
C GLU A 171 -6.67 33.42 -27.60
N VAL A 172 -6.34 33.13 -26.34
CA VAL A 172 -5.45 33.96 -25.54
C VAL A 172 -4.03 33.93 -26.09
N PHE A 173 -3.55 32.74 -26.47
CA PHE A 173 -2.22 32.59 -27.05
C PHE A 173 -2.10 33.26 -28.40
N GLU A 174 -3.15 33.16 -29.25
CA GLU A 174 -3.23 33.82 -30.53
C GLU A 174 -3.19 35.35 -30.36
N ALA A 175 -4.04 35.90 -29.50
CA ALA A 175 -4.09 37.32 -29.20
C ALA A 175 -2.78 37.88 -28.64
N ALA A 176 -2.04 37.08 -27.90
CA ALA A 176 -0.71 37.41 -27.37
C ALA A 176 0.42 37.21 -28.39
N GLY A 177 0.16 36.63 -29.55
CA GLY A 177 1.17 36.26 -30.54
C GLY A 177 2.07 35.10 -30.07
N ALA A 178 1.64 34.33 -29.07
CA ALA A 178 2.45 33.28 -28.43
C ALA A 178 2.39 31.94 -29.18
N LEU A 179 1.47 31.76 -30.14
CA LEU A 179 1.38 30.53 -30.94
C LEU A 179 2.66 30.26 -31.73
N GLN A 180 3.42 31.31 -32.11
CA GLN A 180 4.67 31.16 -32.83
C GLN A 180 5.76 30.36 -32.09
N TYR A 181 5.61 30.18 -30.78
CA TYR A 181 6.55 29.42 -29.94
C TYR A 181 6.15 27.94 -29.80
N ILE A 182 4.98 27.58 -30.32
CA ILE A 182 4.45 26.21 -30.28
C ILE A 182 4.68 25.57 -31.65
N ASP A 183 5.28 24.41 -31.67
CA ASP A 183 5.31 23.56 -32.83
C ASP A 183 3.92 22.90 -32.99
N GLU A 184 3.19 23.27 -34.04
CA GLU A 184 1.82 22.82 -34.26
C GLU A 184 1.73 21.34 -34.62
N GLU A 185 2.78 20.75 -35.22
CA GLU A 185 2.79 19.35 -35.62
C GLU A 185 3.00 18.44 -34.41
N THR A 186 4.00 18.75 -33.58
CA THR A 186 4.34 17.99 -32.39
C THR A 186 3.54 18.42 -31.16
N ARG A 187 2.90 19.59 -31.19
CA ARG A 187 2.21 20.22 -30.04
C ARG A 187 3.10 20.41 -28.83
N THR A 188 4.35 20.79 -29.08
CA THR A 188 5.38 21.04 -28.07
C THR A 188 5.97 22.42 -28.27
N TRP A 189 6.75 22.86 -27.29
CA TRP A 189 7.64 24.02 -27.39
C TRP A 189 8.98 23.72 -26.72
N THR A 190 9.98 24.48 -27.08
CA THR A 190 11.28 24.41 -26.42
C THR A 190 11.26 25.15 -25.09
N THR A 191 12.26 24.92 -24.23
CA THR A 191 12.42 25.66 -22.97
C THR A 191 12.52 27.16 -23.22
N GLU A 192 13.30 27.56 -24.24
CA GLU A 192 13.47 28.98 -24.63
C GLU A 192 12.17 29.60 -25.14
N GLY A 193 11.33 28.81 -25.83
CA GLY A 193 10.02 29.28 -26.29
C GLY A 193 8.98 29.38 -25.17
N PHE A 194 9.20 28.67 -24.06
CA PHE A 194 8.32 28.70 -22.91
C PHE A 194 8.64 29.87 -21.95
N GLU A 195 9.90 30.27 -21.80
CA GLU A 195 10.39 31.39 -20.98
C GLU A 195 10.14 32.74 -21.66
#